data_b326fd97e586b50d34a0420125b31775
#
_entry.id   b326fd97e586b50d34a0420125b31775
#
_cell.length_a   1.000
_cell.length_b   1.000
_cell.length_c   1.000
_cell.angle_alpha   90.00
_cell.angle_beta   90.00
_cell.angle_gamma   90.00
#
_symmetry.space_group_name_H-M   'P 1'
#
loop_
_entity.id
_entity.type
_entity.pdbx_description
1 polymer ?
#
loop_
_entity_poly.entity_id
_entity_poly.type
_entity_poly.pdbx_seq_one_letter_code
_entity_poly.pdbx_strand_id
1 'polypeptide(L)'
;MQDGVFIHVADGVRLEKTIQIVNIFNASAPMMAVRRVLVVAGRDSQVRLLFCDHTQNAGIDSLVSQVVEISAAEGATVDYYDLEATDSANSRLSQLYARQQRGSRLTVNGTTLSCGHTRNEYVIAVADRCDTELVGMVIADGDQVVDNASSVFHNADHSHSRQTFKYILSDSARGGFEGAIRVDADAAFTEAYQTNRNLLASEDARMHTAPQLEIYCDEVKCSHGAATGQLDQNALFYMRSRGIPLDEARRMLMESFMSDIIDTIRLDGLQDRLRHLVERRLGGRRLDCGECNTCK
;
A
#
# COMPACT_ATOMS: atom_id res chain seq x y z
N MET A 1 -16.79 -15.91 9.40
CA MET A 1 -15.96 -15.89 8.18
C MET A 1 -16.79 -16.51 7.07
N GLN A 2 -17.05 -15.77 6.01
CA GLN A 2 -17.91 -16.22 4.90
C GLN A 2 -17.07 -16.81 3.76
N ASP A 3 -15.85 -16.30 3.56
CA ASP A 3 -14.93 -16.72 2.52
C ASP A 3 -13.48 -16.58 2.98
N GLY A 4 -12.57 -17.30 2.36
CA GLY A 4 -11.16 -17.23 2.72
C GLY A 4 -10.24 -17.97 1.77
N VAL A 5 -8.98 -17.56 1.78
CA VAL A 5 -7.91 -18.17 0.99
C VAL A 5 -6.80 -18.61 1.94
N PHE A 6 -6.40 -19.87 1.81
CA PHE A 6 -5.24 -20.42 2.50
C PHE A 6 -4.15 -20.75 1.48
N ILE A 7 -2.97 -20.16 1.67
CA ILE A 7 -1.80 -20.38 0.81
C ILE A 7 -0.70 -20.93 1.69
N HIS A 8 -0.26 -22.15 1.42
CA HIS A 8 0.88 -22.77 2.08
C HIS A 8 1.97 -23.07 1.05
N VAL A 9 3.16 -22.52 1.27
CA VAL A 9 4.34 -22.78 0.46
C VAL A 9 5.30 -23.60 1.33
N ALA A 10 5.62 -24.82 0.88
CA ALA A 10 6.48 -25.72 1.65
C ALA A 10 7.93 -25.22 1.73
N ASP A 11 8.73 -25.75 2.66
CA ASP A 11 10.13 -25.43 2.84
C ASP A 11 10.92 -25.59 1.52
N GLY A 12 11.76 -24.61 1.19
CA GLY A 12 12.61 -24.60 0.01
C GLY A 12 11.91 -24.37 -1.33
N VAL A 13 10.59 -24.28 -1.35
CA VAL A 13 9.84 -24.07 -2.60
C VAL A 13 9.88 -22.59 -2.99
N ARG A 14 10.34 -22.33 -4.21
CA ARG A 14 10.41 -20.98 -4.80
C ARG A 14 9.46 -20.90 -5.98
N LEU A 15 8.37 -20.13 -5.81
CA LEU A 15 7.41 -19.93 -6.87
C LEU A 15 7.89 -18.84 -7.82
N GLU A 16 8.12 -19.20 -9.08
CA GLU A 16 8.50 -18.22 -10.12
C GLU A 16 7.33 -17.35 -10.54
N LYS A 17 6.14 -17.94 -10.60
CA LYS A 17 4.91 -17.22 -11.01
C LYS A 17 4.19 -16.59 -9.82
N THR A 18 3.67 -15.40 -10.03
CA THR A 18 2.83 -14.71 -9.06
C THR A 18 1.48 -15.38 -8.96
N ILE A 19 1.01 -15.62 -7.74
CA ILE A 19 -0.37 -16.02 -7.49
C ILE A 19 -1.21 -14.74 -7.47
N GLN A 20 -2.14 -14.62 -8.40
CA GLN A 20 -3.05 -13.50 -8.48
C GLN A 20 -4.44 -13.91 -8.02
N ILE A 21 -5.04 -13.11 -7.13
CA ILE A 21 -6.42 -13.26 -6.65
C ILE A 21 -7.16 -11.97 -7.00
N VAL A 22 -8.20 -12.11 -7.81
CA VAL A 22 -9.01 -10.98 -8.25
C VAL A 22 -10.39 -11.11 -7.64
N ASN A 23 -10.79 -10.12 -6.86
CA ASN A 23 -12.11 -10.01 -6.27
C ASN A 23 -12.92 -9.00 -7.09
N ILE A 24 -14.04 -9.44 -7.62
CA ILE A 24 -14.94 -8.61 -8.42
C ILE A 24 -16.25 -8.46 -7.65
N PHE A 25 -16.52 -7.23 -7.20
CA PHE A 25 -17.79 -6.90 -6.54
C PHE A 25 -18.85 -6.62 -7.60
N ASN A 26 -19.76 -7.58 -7.77
CA ASN A 26 -20.87 -7.53 -8.71
C ASN A 26 -22.19 -7.81 -7.96
N ALA A 27 -22.70 -6.77 -7.30
CA ALA A 27 -23.92 -6.85 -6.52
C ALA A 27 -25.06 -6.08 -7.18
N SER A 28 -26.29 -6.50 -6.98
CA SER A 28 -27.52 -5.80 -7.39
C SER A 28 -28.24 -5.11 -6.23
N ALA A 29 -27.72 -5.27 -5.01
CA ALA A 29 -28.24 -4.69 -3.77
C ALA A 29 -27.07 -4.47 -2.78
N PRO A 30 -27.23 -3.64 -1.75
CA PRO A 30 -26.21 -3.45 -0.73
C PRO A 30 -25.68 -4.75 -0.16
N MET A 31 -24.36 -4.87 -0.04
CA MET A 31 -23.70 -6.12 0.35
C MET A 31 -22.61 -5.92 1.39
N MET A 32 -22.33 -6.99 2.14
CA MET A 32 -21.17 -7.09 3.01
C MET A 32 -20.36 -8.32 2.65
N ALA A 33 -19.07 -8.15 2.39
CA ALA A 33 -18.11 -9.24 2.16
C ALA A 33 -17.11 -9.32 3.33
N VAL A 34 -17.03 -10.49 3.96
CA VAL A 34 -16.08 -10.76 5.04
C VAL A 34 -15.15 -11.88 4.60
N ARG A 35 -13.86 -11.57 4.45
CA ARG A 35 -12.87 -12.50 3.95
C ARG A 35 -11.63 -12.56 4.82
N ARG A 36 -10.97 -13.72 4.79
CA ARG A 36 -9.70 -13.94 5.47
C ARG A 36 -8.69 -14.57 4.52
N VAL A 37 -7.47 -14.09 4.56
CA VAL A 37 -6.34 -14.64 3.81
C VAL A 37 -5.29 -15.10 4.82
N LEU A 38 -4.87 -16.37 4.71
CA LEU A 38 -3.78 -16.90 5.51
C LEU A 38 -2.66 -17.37 4.58
N VAL A 39 -1.48 -16.81 4.75
CA VAL A 39 -0.26 -17.16 4.01
C VAL A 39 0.75 -17.74 4.97
N VAL A 40 1.17 -18.98 4.70
CA VAL A 40 2.25 -19.66 5.43
C VAL A 40 3.37 -19.96 4.47
N ALA A 41 4.47 -19.21 4.56
CA ALA A 41 5.69 -19.41 3.79
C ALA A 41 6.70 -20.21 4.62
N GLY A 42 7.02 -21.42 4.18
CA GLY A 42 7.98 -22.32 4.80
C GLY A 42 9.42 -21.79 4.73
N ARG A 43 10.35 -22.47 5.39
CA ARG A 43 11.77 -22.05 5.45
C ARG A 43 12.37 -21.97 4.04
N ASP A 44 13.16 -20.91 3.78
CA ASP A 44 13.84 -20.65 2.51
C ASP A 44 12.92 -20.66 1.27
N SER A 45 11.60 -20.51 1.50
CA SER A 45 10.61 -20.45 0.43
C SER A 45 10.49 -19.03 -0.16
N GLN A 46 9.91 -18.96 -1.36
CA GLN A 46 9.63 -17.67 -2.02
C GLN A 46 8.24 -17.69 -2.64
N VAL A 47 7.46 -16.63 -2.37
CA VAL A 47 6.13 -16.43 -2.96
C VAL A 47 5.86 -14.96 -3.25
N ARG A 48 5.19 -14.72 -4.38
CA ARG A 48 4.66 -13.41 -4.75
C ARG A 48 3.15 -13.50 -4.89
N LEU A 49 2.44 -12.59 -4.26
CA LEU A 49 0.99 -12.56 -4.17
C LEU A 49 0.49 -11.21 -4.65
N LEU A 50 -0.52 -11.21 -5.50
CA LEU A 50 -1.21 -10.01 -5.95
C LEU A 50 -2.70 -10.16 -5.69
N PHE A 51 -3.24 -9.32 -4.82
CA PHE A 51 -4.67 -9.20 -4.57
C PHE A 51 -5.18 -7.95 -5.26
N CYS A 52 -6.29 -8.07 -5.98
CA CYS A 52 -6.93 -6.96 -6.66
C CYS A 52 -8.42 -6.92 -6.31
N ASP A 53 -8.89 -5.76 -5.88
CA ASP A 53 -10.29 -5.48 -5.60
C ASP A 53 -10.86 -4.56 -6.68
N HIS A 54 -11.93 -4.97 -7.34
CA HIS A 54 -12.61 -4.21 -8.38
C HIS A 54 -14.13 -4.24 -8.20
N THR A 55 -14.79 -3.13 -8.52
CA THR A 55 -16.25 -3.05 -8.61
C THR A 55 -16.69 -3.13 -10.06
N GLN A 56 -17.63 -4.03 -10.37
CA GLN A 56 -18.23 -4.15 -11.69
C GLN A 56 -19.48 -3.28 -11.83
N ASN A 57 -20.35 -3.26 -10.81
CA ASN A 57 -21.56 -2.44 -10.77
C ASN A 57 -21.34 -1.25 -9.82
N ALA A 58 -21.20 -0.05 -10.39
CA ALA A 58 -21.00 1.16 -9.62
C ALA A 58 -22.28 1.61 -8.87
N GLY A 59 -22.10 2.33 -7.76
CA GLY A 59 -23.17 2.97 -7.00
C GLY A 59 -23.96 2.02 -6.09
N ILE A 60 -23.46 0.80 -5.85
CA ILE A 60 -24.06 -0.13 -4.86
C ILE A 60 -23.26 -0.08 -3.58
N ASP A 61 -23.91 0.30 -2.48
CA ASP A 61 -23.28 0.34 -1.16
C ASP A 61 -22.71 -1.02 -0.80
N SER A 62 -21.42 -1.06 -0.52
CA SER A 62 -20.74 -2.28 -0.11
C SER A 62 -19.77 -2.04 1.04
N LEU A 63 -19.69 -3.02 1.94
CA LEU A 63 -18.71 -3.06 3.02
C LEU A 63 -17.83 -4.29 2.85
N VAL A 64 -16.54 -4.07 2.71
CA VAL A 64 -15.55 -5.15 2.67
C VAL A 64 -14.75 -5.16 3.97
N SER A 65 -14.80 -6.27 4.70
CA SER A 65 -13.95 -6.50 5.87
C SER A 65 -12.96 -7.63 5.56
N GLN A 66 -11.68 -7.32 5.59
CA GLN A 66 -10.61 -8.25 5.25
C GLN A 66 -9.61 -8.39 6.40
N VAL A 67 -9.22 -9.63 6.69
CA VAL A 67 -8.05 -9.93 7.53
C VAL A 67 -7.06 -10.74 6.72
N VAL A 68 -5.81 -10.27 6.67
CA VAL A 68 -4.68 -10.95 6.04
C VAL A 68 -3.68 -11.32 7.12
N GLU A 69 -3.27 -12.59 7.15
CA GLU A 69 -2.24 -13.09 8.05
C GLU A 69 -1.09 -13.69 7.25
N ILE A 70 0.12 -13.25 7.53
CA ILE A 70 1.34 -13.72 6.86
C ILE A 70 2.31 -14.26 7.90
N SER A 71 2.66 -15.53 7.78
CA SER A 71 3.73 -16.17 8.55
C SER A 71 4.89 -16.48 7.62
N ALA A 72 5.99 -15.74 7.75
CA ALA A 72 7.23 -15.98 7.00
C ALA A 72 8.23 -16.72 7.90
N ALA A 73 8.51 -17.97 7.60
CA ALA A 73 9.48 -18.79 8.31
C ALA A 73 10.92 -18.31 8.04
N GLU A 74 11.91 -18.93 8.70
CA GLU A 74 13.33 -18.58 8.56
C GLU A 74 13.76 -18.57 7.08
N GLY A 75 14.42 -17.48 6.65
CA GLY A 75 14.88 -17.29 5.28
C GLY A 75 13.79 -17.13 4.20
N ALA A 76 12.51 -17.17 4.56
CA ALA A 76 11.43 -17.02 3.60
C ALA A 76 11.38 -15.62 2.97
N THR A 77 10.97 -15.54 1.72
CA THR A 77 10.72 -14.28 1.00
C THR A 77 9.26 -14.21 0.57
N VAL A 78 8.54 -13.19 1.04
CA VAL A 78 7.13 -12.96 0.72
C VAL A 78 6.97 -11.55 0.16
N ASP A 79 6.49 -11.45 -1.07
CA ASP A 79 6.05 -10.18 -1.66
C ASP A 79 4.51 -10.19 -1.74
N TYR A 80 3.85 -9.29 -1.04
CA TYR A 80 2.40 -9.14 -0.98
C TYR A 80 1.98 -7.78 -1.55
N TYR A 81 1.23 -7.80 -2.62
CA TYR A 81 0.68 -6.62 -3.29
C TYR A 81 -0.84 -6.61 -3.16
N ASP A 82 -1.40 -5.50 -2.70
CA ASP A 82 -2.84 -5.29 -2.52
C ASP A 82 -3.26 -4.04 -3.31
N LEU A 83 -4.06 -4.23 -4.34
CA LEU A 83 -4.54 -3.17 -5.22
C LEU A 83 -6.04 -2.98 -5.03
N GLU A 84 -6.45 -1.84 -4.51
CA GLU A 84 -7.81 -1.40 -4.42
C GLU A 84 -8.15 -0.40 -5.54
N ALA A 85 -9.09 -0.79 -6.39
CA ALA A 85 -9.65 0.04 -7.44
C ALA A 85 -11.18 -0.19 -7.50
N THR A 86 -11.86 0.26 -6.42
CA THR A 86 -13.29 0.06 -6.21
C THR A 86 -14.09 1.34 -6.48
N ASP A 87 -15.39 1.27 -6.33
CA ASP A 87 -16.31 2.40 -6.50
C ASP A 87 -16.40 3.27 -5.23
N SER A 88 -16.83 4.52 -5.38
CA SER A 88 -17.02 5.46 -4.27
C SER A 88 -18.09 5.05 -3.25
N ALA A 89 -19.01 4.15 -3.60
CA ALA A 89 -19.98 3.57 -2.67
C ALA A 89 -19.39 2.41 -1.85
N ASN A 90 -18.11 2.04 -2.06
CA ASN A 90 -17.47 0.96 -1.33
C ASN A 90 -16.77 1.48 -0.06
N SER A 91 -17.05 0.82 1.06
CA SER A 91 -16.30 0.99 2.31
C SER A 91 -15.45 -0.24 2.57
N ARG A 92 -14.16 -0.06 2.89
CA ARG A 92 -13.21 -1.14 3.14
C ARG A 92 -12.51 -0.99 4.49
N LEU A 93 -12.48 -2.09 5.25
CA LEU A 93 -11.62 -2.25 6.41
C LEU A 93 -10.69 -3.43 6.16
N SER A 94 -9.40 -3.18 6.03
CA SER A 94 -8.37 -4.18 5.78
C SER A 94 -7.34 -4.19 6.91
N GLN A 95 -7.12 -5.36 7.51
CA GLN A 95 -6.12 -5.56 8.55
C GLN A 95 -5.13 -6.62 8.10
N LEU A 96 -3.84 -6.28 8.09
CA LEU A 96 -2.75 -7.20 7.78
C LEU A 96 -1.88 -7.42 9.00
N TYR A 97 -1.75 -8.67 9.40
CA TYR A 97 -0.85 -9.13 10.47
C TYR A 97 0.25 -9.98 9.87
N ALA A 98 1.50 -9.58 10.05
CA ALA A 98 2.63 -10.35 9.57
C ALA A 98 3.59 -10.69 10.70
N ARG A 99 4.13 -11.90 10.65
CA ARG A 99 5.19 -12.37 11.55
C ARG A 99 6.34 -12.89 10.72
N GLN A 100 7.51 -12.31 10.92
CA GLN A 100 8.75 -12.71 10.30
C GLN A 100 9.60 -13.51 11.29
N GLN A 101 10.17 -14.62 10.82
CA GLN A 101 11.22 -15.34 11.52
C GLN A 101 12.58 -14.95 10.94
N ARG A 102 13.64 -15.35 11.64
CA ARG A 102 15.03 -14.97 11.35
C ARG A 102 15.37 -14.97 9.87
N GLY A 103 16.00 -13.89 9.41
CA GLY A 103 16.53 -13.76 8.06
C GLY A 103 15.48 -13.71 6.94
N SER A 104 14.19 -13.65 7.30
CA SER A 104 13.14 -13.56 6.28
C SER A 104 13.02 -12.15 5.69
N ARG A 105 12.49 -12.08 4.48
CA ARG A 105 12.18 -10.83 3.77
C ARG A 105 10.69 -10.72 3.52
N LEU A 106 10.11 -9.58 3.86
CA LEU A 106 8.71 -9.25 3.63
C LEU A 106 8.57 -7.92 2.90
N THR A 107 7.93 -7.93 1.74
CA THR A 107 7.45 -6.72 1.07
C THR A 107 5.93 -6.68 1.14
N VAL A 108 5.37 -5.59 1.64
CA VAL A 108 3.93 -5.31 1.60
C VAL A 108 3.71 -4.02 0.85
N ASN A 109 2.92 -4.04 -0.19
CA ASN A 109 2.53 -2.86 -0.95
C ASN A 109 1.01 -2.74 -1.00
N GLY A 110 0.47 -1.72 -0.32
CA GLY A 110 -0.95 -1.36 -0.34
C GLY A 110 -1.18 -0.16 -1.26
N THR A 111 -1.87 -0.38 -2.36
CA THR A 111 -2.20 0.66 -3.35
C THR A 111 -3.70 0.89 -3.39
N THR A 112 -4.15 2.11 -3.05
CA THR A 112 -5.55 2.56 -3.16
C THR A 112 -5.63 3.62 -4.26
N LEU A 113 -6.24 3.27 -5.40
CA LEU A 113 -6.41 4.16 -6.55
C LEU A 113 -7.83 4.73 -6.66
N SER A 114 -8.81 4.03 -6.15
CA SER A 114 -10.22 4.44 -6.14
C SER A 114 -10.94 3.68 -5.03
N CYS A 115 -11.77 4.37 -4.27
CA CYS A 115 -12.53 3.83 -3.14
C CYS A 115 -13.64 4.82 -2.74
N GLY A 116 -14.42 4.48 -1.73
CA GLY A 116 -15.19 5.45 -0.96
C GLY A 116 -14.48 5.77 0.35
N HIS A 117 -14.68 4.89 1.35
CA HIS A 117 -14.01 5.00 2.64
C HIS A 117 -13.13 3.77 2.87
N THR A 118 -11.82 3.96 2.96
CA THR A 118 -10.88 2.86 3.17
C THR A 118 -10.04 3.08 4.41
N ARG A 119 -9.97 2.06 5.27
CA ARG A 119 -8.99 1.99 6.35
C ARG A 119 -8.16 0.72 6.21
N ASN A 120 -6.85 0.90 6.14
CA ASN A 120 -5.88 -0.19 6.12
C ASN A 120 -5.02 -0.15 7.40
N GLU A 121 -4.86 -1.29 8.04
CA GLU A 121 -4.01 -1.46 9.21
C GLU A 121 -2.95 -2.53 8.92
N TYR A 122 -1.69 -2.21 9.19
CA TYR A 122 -0.55 -3.10 9.00
C TYR A 122 0.16 -3.30 10.34
N VAL A 123 0.22 -4.53 10.81
CA VAL A 123 0.91 -4.91 12.05
C VAL A 123 1.96 -5.95 11.73
N ILE A 124 3.24 -5.61 11.86
CA ILE A 124 4.35 -6.46 11.44
C ILE A 124 5.31 -6.68 12.62
N ALA A 125 5.48 -7.95 13.02
CA ALA A 125 6.47 -8.36 14.02
C ALA A 125 7.73 -8.88 13.32
N VAL A 126 8.86 -8.26 13.60
CA VAL A 126 10.15 -8.46 12.92
C VAL A 126 11.12 -9.13 13.88
N ALA A 127 11.65 -10.29 13.49
CA ALA A 127 12.68 -11.02 14.24
C ALA A 127 14.11 -10.65 13.79
N ASP A 128 15.12 -11.42 14.25
CA ASP A 128 16.54 -11.23 13.95
C ASP A 128 16.83 -11.24 12.44
N ARG A 129 17.62 -10.28 11.96
CA ARG A 129 18.15 -10.16 10.58
C ARG A 129 17.07 -10.16 9.47
N CYS A 130 15.90 -9.72 9.80
CA CYS A 130 14.82 -9.58 8.82
C CYS A 130 14.93 -8.28 8.04
N ASP A 131 14.40 -8.31 6.81
CA ASP A 131 14.26 -7.16 5.93
C ASP A 131 12.76 -6.94 5.63
N THR A 132 12.26 -5.75 5.97
CA THR A 132 10.84 -5.42 5.88
C THR A 132 10.65 -4.16 5.05
N GLU A 133 9.86 -4.26 3.99
CA GLU A 133 9.46 -3.12 3.18
C GLU A 133 7.94 -2.98 3.20
N LEU A 134 7.44 -1.87 3.73
CA LEU A 134 6.02 -1.53 3.76
C LEU A 134 5.78 -0.26 2.96
N VAL A 135 5.01 -0.38 1.90
CA VAL A 135 4.76 0.71 0.95
C VAL A 135 3.26 0.97 0.85
N GLY A 136 2.85 2.23 0.93
CA GLY A 136 1.48 2.67 0.73
C GLY A 136 1.39 3.75 -0.34
N MET A 137 0.54 3.54 -1.35
CA MET A 137 0.24 4.52 -2.39
C MET A 137 -1.25 4.84 -2.40
N VAL A 138 -1.61 6.12 -2.30
CA VAL A 138 -3.00 6.57 -2.28
C VAL A 138 -3.23 7.70 -3.28
N ILE A 139 -4.24 7.56 -4.11
CA ILE A 139 -4.78 8.63 -4.95
C ILE A 139 -6.28 8.73 -4.65
N ALA A 140 -6.70 9.84 -4.04
CA ALA A 140 -8.09 10.05 -3.66
C ALA A 140 -8.58 11.43 -4.13
N ASP A 141 -9.84 11.51 -4.55
CA ASP A 141 -10.53 12.73 -4.98
C ASP A 141 -11.98 12.74 -4.50
N GLY A 142 -12.74 13.78 -4.88
CA GLY A 142 -14.12 13.96 -4.43
C GLY A 142 -14.19 14.06 -2.91
N ASP A 143 -14.98 13.22 -2.29
CA ASP A 143 -15.20 13.10 -0.85
C ASP A 143 -14.59 11.84 -0.22
N GLN A 144 -13.71 11.16 -0.96
CA GLN A 144 -13.06 9.92 -0.54
C GLN A 144 -12.22 10.10 0.74
N VAL A 145 -12.21 9.05 1.56
CA VAL A 145 -11.45 9.02 2.81
C VAL A 145 -10.55 7.79 2.80
N VAL A 146 -9.24 7.99 2.99
CA VAL A 146 -8.28 6.88 3.05
C VAL A 146 -7.35 7.04 4.25
N ASP A 147 -7.48 6.13 5.20
CA ASP A 147 -6.66 6.04 6.39
C ASP A 147 -5.75 4.81 6.33
N ASN A 148 -4.45 5.01 6.54
CA ASN A 148 -3.50 3.93 6.72
C ASN A 148 -2.87 4.02 8.12
N ALA A 149 -2.90 2.92 8.85
CA ALA A 149 -2.18 2.78 10.11
C ALA A 149 -1.12 1.68 9.99
N SER A 150 0.08 1.91 10.48
CA SER A 150 1.16 0.92 10.46
C SER A 150 1.83 0.82 11.82
N SER A 151 2.12 -0.43 12.25
CA SER A 151 2.88 -0.71 13.45
C SER A 151 3.92 -1.77 13.13
N VAL A 152 5.20 -1.42 13.22
CA VAL A 152 6.33 -2.33 12.99
C VAL A 152 7.08 -2.52 14.29
N PHE A 153 7.13 -3.76 14.77
CA PHE A 153 7.75 -4.15 16.03
C PHE A 153 9.06 -4.89 15.77
N HIS A 154 10.18 -4.28 16.11
CA HIS A 154 11.50 -4.89 16.07
C HIS A 154 11.78 -5.56 17.42
N ASN A 155 11.67 -6.88 17.45
CA ASN A 155 11.75 -7.69 18.67
C ASN A 155 13.12 -8.38 18.85
N ALA A 156 14.04 -8.21 17.88
CA ALA A 156 15.37 -8.81 17.89
C ALA A 156 16.34 -7.98 17.06
N ASP A 157 17.63 -8.26 17.20
CA ASP A 157 18.73 -7.48 16.66
C ASP A 157 18.94 -7.60 15.13
N HIS A 158 19.74 -6.68 14.57
CA HIS A 158 20.17 -6.66 13.16
C HIS A 158 19.03 -6.66 12.13
N SER A 159 17.85 -6.17 12.49
CA SER A 159 16.71 -6.10 11.59
C SER A 159 16.64 -4.75 10.86
N HIS A 160 16.08 -4.78 9.66
CA HIS A 160 15.88 -3.58 8.84
C HIS A 160 14.41 -3.43 8.46
N SER A 161 13.88 -2.20 8.60
CA SER A 161 12.57 -1.87 8.06
C SER A 161 12.54 -0.51 7.37
N ARG A 162 11.79 -0.45 6.28
CA ARG A 162 11.47 0.80 5.57
C ARG A 162 9.98 0.89 5.34
N GLN A 163 9.39 1.99 5.80
CA GLN A 163 7.99 2.32 5.54
C GLN A 163 7.93 3.57 4.67
N THR A 164 7.21 3.50 3.56
CA THR A 164 7.03 4.66 2.66
C THR A 164 5.57 4.79 2.27
N PHE A 165 4.94 5.88 2.67
CA PHE A 165 3.55 6.18 2.32
C PHE A 165 3.45 7.50 1.56
N LYS A 166 2.77 7.48 0.43
CA LYS A 166 2.52 8.68 -0.39
C LYS A 166 1.05 8.84 -0.73
N TYR A 167 0.59 10.06 -0.62
CA TYR A 167 -0.79 10.43 -0.92
C TYR A 167 -0.84 11.55 -1.95
N ILE A 168 -1.74 11.44 -2.91
CA ILE A 168 -2.24 12.57 -3.72
C ILE A 168 -3.71 12.72 -3.37
N LEU A 169 -4.08 13.90 -2.86
CA LEU A 169 -5.44 14.21 -2.44
C LEU A 169 -5.95 15.43 -3.23
N SER A 170 -7.10 15.26 -3.88
CA SER A 170 -7.76 16.29 -4.67
C SER A 170 -9.18 16.57 -4.16
N ASP A 171 -9.77 17.66 -4.61
CA ASP A 171 -11.12 18.10 -4.22
C ASP A 171 -11.25 18.21 -2.69
N SER A 172 -12.20 17.52 -2.07
CA SER A 172 -12.44 17.47 -0.63
C SER A 172 -11.95 16.17 0.02
N ALA A 173 -11.13 15.38 -0.69
CA ALA A 173 -10.62 14.12 -0.19
C ALA A 173 -9.83 14.27 1.11
N ARG A 174 -9.89 13.24 1.94
CA ARG A 174 -9.21 13.21 3.23
C ARG A 174 -8.29 12.00 3.32
N GLY A 175 -7.07 12.24 3.78
CA GLY A 175 -6.08 11.20 4.05
C GLY A 175 -5.69 11.18 5.52
N GLY A 176 -5.45 9.99 6.05
CA GLY A 176 -4.88 9.77 7.36
C GLY A 176 -3.68 8.83 7.28
N PHE A 177 -2.61 9.15 8.01
CA PHE A 177 -1.48 8.26 8.21
C PHE A 177 -1.05 8.27 9.68
N GLU A 178 -1.14 7.10 10.30
CA GLU A 178 -0.63 6.84 11.64
C GLU A 178 0.43 5.77 11.54
N GLY A 179 1.69 6.10 11.84
CA GLY A 179 2.78 5.15 11.69
C GLY A 179 3.57 4.99 12.98
N ALA A 180 3.70 3.77 13.48
CA ALA A 180 4.49 3.45 14.66
C ALA A 180 5.66 2.53 14.32
N ILE A 181 6.85 2.85 14.80
CA ILE A 181 8.00 1.96 14.86
C ILE A 181 8.32 1.76 16.34
N ARG A 182 8.34 0.51 16.77
CA ARG A 182 8.79 0.14 18.11
C ARG A 182 10.02 -0.74 18.02
N VAL A 183 11.06 -0.37 18.76
CA VAL A 183 12.30 -1.13 18.88
C VAL A 183 12.46 -1.56 20.33
N ASP A 184 12.42 -2.87 20.60
CA ASP A 184 12.56 -3.43 21.93
C ASP A 184 14.01 -3.32 22.45
N ALA A 185 14.21 -3.44 23.75
CA ALA A 185 15.51 -3.25 24.40
C ALA A 185 16.60 -4.23 23.88
N ASP A 186 16.20 -5.43 23.48
CA ASP A 186 17.11 -6.46 22.96
C ASP A 186 17.28 -6.40 21.41
N ALA A 187 16.76 -5.35 20.75
CA ALA A 187 16.79 -5.21 19.29
C ALA A 187 17.94 -4.29 18.82
N ALA A 188 19.17 -4.57 19.25
CA ALA A 188 20.36 -3.81 18.87
C ALA A 188 20.64 -3.89 17.35
N PHE A 189 21.34 -2.88 16.83
CA PHE A 189 21.70 -2.75 15.41
C PHE A 189 20.50 -2.75 14.45
N THR A 190 19.33 -2.38 14.95
CA THR A 190 18.14 -2.17 14.12
C THR A 190 18.29 -0.88 13.32
N GLU A 191 17.94 -0.96 12.02
CA GLU A 191 17.79 0.20 11.14
C GLU A 191 16.33 0.31 10.69
N ALA A 192 15.61 1.36 11.15
CA ALA A 192 14.20 1.51 10.90
C ALA A 192 13.85 2.93 10.41
N TYR A 193 13.29 3.01 9.22
CA TYR A 193 12.98 4.27 8.56
C TYR A 193 11.52 4.38 8.16
N GLN A 194 10.89 5.51 8.45
CA GLN A 194 9.51 5.79 8.07
C GLN A 194 9.44 7.14 7.34
N THR A 195 8.81 7.14 6.17
CA THR A 195 8.58 8.34 5.36
C THR A 195 7.12 8.43 4.95
N ASN A 196 6.49 9.57 5.24
CA ASN A 196 5.17 9.91 4.73
C ASN A 196 5.25 11.23 3.95
N ARG A 197 4.86 11.20 2.68
CA ARG A 197 4.83 12.38 1.81
C ARG A 197 3.45 12.55 1.19
N ASN A 198 2.90 13.75 1.31
CA ASN A 198 1.53 14.02 0.93
C ASN A 198 1.47 15.24 0.02
N LEU A 199 0.77 15.11 -1.10
CA LEU A 199 0.55 16.15 -2.07
C LEU A 199 -0.94 16.54 -2.06
N LEU A 200 -1.23 17.76 -1.66
CA LEU A 200 -2.57 18.34 -1.72
C LEU A 200 -2.73 19.06 -3.06
N ALA A 201 -3.52 18.50 -3.96
CA ALA A 201 -3.75 19.06 -5.29
C ALA A 201 -4.89 20.07 -5.31
N SER A 202 -5.70 20.17 -4.25
CA SER A 202 -6.81 21.11 -4.08
C SER A 202 -6.79 21.78 -2.70
N GLU A 203 -7.42 22.94 -2.58
CA GLU A 203 -7.45 23.72 -1.33
C GLU A 203 -8.28 23.06 -0.23
N ASP A 204 -9.31 22.29 -0.59
CA ASP A 204 -10.20 21.60 0.35
C ASP A 204 -9.70 20.21 0.75
N ALA A 205 -8.69 19.68 0.08
CA ALA A 205 -8.06 18.42 0.46
C ALA A 205 -7.41 18.52 1.85
N ARG A 206 -7.50 17.46 2.64
CA ARG A 206 -6.98 17.43 4.01
C ARG A 206 -6.15 16.18 4.25
N MET A 207 -5.05 16.35 4.95
CA MET A 207 -4.19 15.25 5.40
C MET A 207 -3.91 15.36 6.88
N HIS A 208 -4.09 14.25 7.58
CA HIS A 208 -3.62 14.07 8.96
C HIS A 208 -2.45 13.08 8.96
N THR A 209 -1.35 13.42 9.61
CA THR A 209 -0.18 12.52 9.69
C THR A 209 0.41 12.53 11.09
N ALA A 210 0.61 11.34 11.67
CA ALA A 210 1.09 11.12 13.02
C ALA A 210 2.12 9.98 13.08
N PRO A 211 3.37 10.21 12.62
CA PRO A 211 4.44 9.23 12.77
C PRO A 211 4.94 9.19 14.23
N GLN A 212 5.22 7.97 14.75
CA GLN A 212 5.66 7.74 16.11
C GLN A 212 6.89 6.81 16.13
N LEU A 213 7.81 7.06 17.09
CA LEU A 213 8.95 6.21 17.37
C LEU A 213 8.96 5.87 18.88
N GLU A 214 9.02 4.57 19.19
CA GLU A 214 9.19 4.04 20.53
C GLU A 214 10.48 3.22 20.56
N ILE A 215 11.57 3.81 21.03
CA ILE A 215 12.90 3.22 20.95
C ILE A 215 13.40 2.93 22.35
N TYR A 216 13.63 1.66 22.67
CA TYR A 216 14.09 1.17 23.96
C TYR A 216 15.52 0.61 23.91
N CYS A 217 16.23 0.73 22.77
CA CYS A 217 17.60 0.30 22.57
C CYS A 217 18.48 1.47 22.08
N ASP A 218 19.69 1.62 22.62
CA ASP A 218 20.58 2.75 22.30
C ASP A 218 21.36 2.52 20.99
N GLU A 219 21.66 1.28 20.62
CA GLU A 219 22.47 0.93 19.44
C GLU A 219 21.63 0.74 18.19
N VAL A 220 20.94 1.78 17.74
CA VAL A 220 20.02 1.72 16.58
C VAL A 220 20.14 2.95 15.68
N LYS A 221 19.64 2.82 14.44
CA LYS A 221 19.47 3.93 13.50
C LYS A 221 18.00 4.01 13.10
N CYS A 222 17.27 4.90 13.73
CA CYS A 222 15.85 5.08 13.49
C CYS A 222 15.53 6.52 13.12
N SER A 223 14.68 6.69 12.13
CA SER A 223 14.17 8.01 11.78
C SER A 223 12.77 7.95 11.18
N HIS A 224 12.03 9.03 11.40
CA HIS A 224 10.79 9.25 10.68
C HIS A 224 10.77 10.64 10.04
N GLY A 225 9.99 10.80 8.98
CA GLY A 225 9.76 12.07 8.33
C GLY A 225 8.35 12.14 7.74
N ALA A 226 7.65 13.23 8.00
CA ALA A 226 6.37 13.52 7.37
C ALA A 226 6.40 14.90 6.72
N ALA A 227 5.89 14.98 5.50
CA ALA A 227 5.77 16.23 4.77
C ALA A 227 4.45 16.28 4.01
N THR A 228 3.75 17.40 4.16
CA THR A 228 2.53 17.70 3.39
C THR A 228 2.73 19.01 2.66
N GLY A 229 2.53 19.02 1.36
CA GLY A 229 2.75 20.19 0.50
C GLY A 229 1.79 20.24 -0.67
N GLN A 230 1.95 21.26 -1.48
CA GLN A 230 1.25 21.47 -2.74
C GLN A 230 2.19 21.25 -3.92
N LEU A 231 1.66 21.27 -5.14
CA LEU A 231 2.47 21.22 -6.36
C LEU A 231 3.46 22.39 -6.40
N ASP A 232 4.70 22.10 -6.80
CA ASP A 232 5.73 23.10 -6.95
C ASP A 232 5.36 24.12 -8.05
N GLN A 233 5.08 25.35 -7.63
CA GLN A 233 4.66 26.41 -8.53
C GLN A 233 5.78 26.84 -9.49
N ASN A 234 7.05 26.69 -9.10
CA ASN A 234 8.18 27.00 -9.98
C ASN A 234 8.31 25.95 -11.08
N ALA A 235 8.14 24.67 -10.73
CA ALA A 235 8.10 23.58 -11.70
C ALA A 235 6.94 23.75 -12.68
N LEU A 236 5.73 24.07 -12.18
CA LEU A 236 4.57 24.36 -13.03
C LEU A 236 4.80 25.54 -13.96
N PHE A 237 5.36 26.64 -13.46
CA PHE A 237 5.69 27.82 -14.26
C PHE A 237 6.69 27.47 -15.36
N TYR A 238 7.74 26.72 -15.02
CA TYR A 238 8.75 26.29 -16.00
C TYR A 238 8.14 25.43 -17.11
N MET A 239 7.33 24.43 -16.76
CA MET A 239 6.67 23.54 -17.74
C MET A 239 5.75 24.34 -18.66
N ARG A 240 4.96 25.26 -18.11
CA ARG A 240 4.07 26.13 -18.89
C ARG A 240 4.86 27.06 -19.82
N SER A 241 6.00 27.58 -19.40
CA SER A 241 6.86 28.42 -20.25
C SER A 241 7.44 27.65 -21.44
N ARG A 242 7.47 26.31 -21.35
CA ARG A 242 7.84 25.40 -22.44
C ARG A 242 6.67 24.94 -23.32
N GLY A 243 5.47 25.50 -23.10
CA GLY A 243 4.29 25.24 -23.90
C GLY A 243 3.44 24.06 -23.43
N ILE A 244 3.75 23.47 -22.25
CA ILE A 244 2.92 22.37 -21.68
C ILE A 244 1.65 23.00 -21.07
N PRO A 245 0.43 22.52 -21.43
CA PRO A 245 -0.80 22.99 -20.80
C PRO A 245 -0.81 22.76 -19.28
N LEU A 246 -1.50 23.62 -18.54
CA LEU A 246 -1.49 23.58 -17.06
C LEU A 246 -1.92 22.22 -16.50
N ASP A 247 -3.00 21.66 -17.03
CA ASP A 247 -3.54 20.39 -16.53
C ASP A 247 -2.60 19.22 -16.83
N GLU A 248 -1.94 19.25 -17.97
CA GLU A 248 -0.92 18.26 -18.32
C GLU A 248 0.32 18.40 -17.42
N ALA A 249 0.79 19.62 -17.19
CA ALA A 249 1.91 19.87 -16.28
C ALA A 249 1.63 19.40 -14.85
N ARG A 250 0.43 19.66 -14.33
CA ARG A 250 -0.03 19.15 -13.03
C ARG A 250 -0.01 17.62 -12.99
N ARG A 251 -0.59 16.97 -13.99
CA ARG A 251 -0.62 15.51 -14.09
C ARG A 251 0.80 14.92 -14.10
N MET A 252 1.69 15.44 -14.95
CA MET A 252 3.08 14.98 -15.03
C MET A 252 3.82 15.08 -13.69
N LEU A 253 3.63 16.18 -12.94
CA LEU A 253 4.22 16.32 -11.61
C LEU A 253 3.64 15.33 -10.59
N MET A 254 2.34 15.07 -10.64
CA MET A 254 1.69 14.07 -9.78
C MET A 254 2.14 12.64 -10.12
N GLU A 255 2.26 12.30 -11.40
CA GLU A 255 2.80 11.01 -11.86
C GLU A 255 4.26 10.82 -11.39
N SER A 256 5.09 11.86 -11.57
CA SER A 256 6.47 11.86 -11.08
C SER A 256 6.56 11.70 -9.56
N PHE A 257 5.64 12.30 -8.80
CA PHE A 257 5.59 12.15 -7.35
C PHE A 257 5.33 10.70 -6.91
N MET A 258 4.59 9.90 -7.68
CA MET A 258 4.29 8.50 -7.38
C MET A 258 5.30 7.51 -7.96
N SER A 259 6.13 7.92 -8.92
CA SER A 259 6.98 7.00 -9.69
C SER A 259 7.92 6.17 -8.84
N ASP A 260 8.55 6.76 -7.81
CA ASP A 260 9.50 6.07 -6.94
C ASP A 260 8.85 4.94 -6.12
N ILE A 261 7.56 5.06 -5.74
CA ILE A 261 6.81 3.97 -5.10
C ILE A 261 6.54 2.85 -6.10
N ILE A 262 6.13 3.19 -7.32
CA ILE A 262 5.88 2.18 -8.36
C ILE A 262 7.17 1.42 -8.68
N ASP A 263 8.31 2.10 -8.66
CA ASP A 263 9.62 1.52 -8.95
C ASP A 263 10.10 0.52 -7.87
N THR A 264 9.51 0.54 -6.66
CA THR A 264 9.80 -0.47 -5.62
C THR A 264 9.15 -1.83 -5.92
N ILE A 265 8.17 -1.89 -6.80
CA ILE A 265 7.43 -3.11 -7.13
C ILE A 265 8.32 -4.03 -7.98
N ARG A 266 8.50 -5.27 -7.53
CA ARG A 266 9.38 -6.27 -8.17
C ARG A 266 8.65 -7.16 -9.20
N LEU A 267 7.59 -6.62 -9.81
CA LEU A 267 6.79 -7.28 -10.83
C LEU A 267 6.66 -6.33 -12.02
N ASP A 268 7.44 -6.54 -13.08
CA ASP A 268 7.50 -5.64 -14.23
C ASP A 268 6.11 -5.38 -14.83
N GLY A 269 5.32 -6.41 -15.05
CA GLY A 269 3.96 -6.26 -15.57
C GLY A 269 3.01 -5.49 -14.64
N LEU A 270 3.22 -5.53 -13.32
CA LEU A 270 2.45 -4.74 -12.36
C LEU A 270 2.91 -3.29 -12.32
N GLN A 271 4.22 -3.03 -12.44
CA GLN A 271 4.73 -1.66 -12.53
C GLN A 271 4.12 -0.91 -13.72
N ASP A 272 4.21 -1.48 -14.92
CA ASP A 272 3.69 -0.85 -16.14
C ASP A 272 2.19 -0.62 -16.05
N ARG A 273 1.48 -1.61 -15.47
CA ARG A 273 0.06 -1.47 -15.25
C ARG A 273 -0.28 -0.37 -14.25
N LEU A 274 0.43 -0.27 -13.13
CA LEU A 274 0.18 0.78 -12.14
C LEU A 274 0.50 2.17 -12.70
N ARG A 275 1.56 2.33 -13.49
CA ARG A 275 1.82 3.59 -14.21
C ARG A 275 0.63 3.98 -15.07
N HIS A 276 0.11 3.05 -15.86
CA HIS A 276 -1.07 3.30 -16.71
C HIS A 276 -2.33 3.61 -15.90
N LEU A 277 -2.58 2.90 -14.79
CA LEU A 277 -3.73 3.16 -13.92
C LEU A 277 -3.62 4.53 -13.24
N VAL A 278 -2.43 4.91 -12.77
CA VAL A 278 -2.16 6.23 -12.18
C VAL A 278 -2.38 7.33 -13.21
N GLU A 279 -1.85 7.18 -14.43
CA GLU A 279 -2.06 8.11 -15.53
C GLU A 279 -3.55 8.31 -15.83
N ARG A 280 -4.30 7.21 -15.96
CA ARG A 280 -5.75 7.25 -16.19
C ARG A 280 -6.48 7.93 -15.03
N ARG A 281 -6.12 7.60 -13.80
CA ARG A 281 -6.75 8.14 -12.60
C ARG A 281 -6.52 9.64 -12.47
N LEU A 282 -5.29 10.10 -12.65
CA LEU A 282 -4.92 11.52 -12.62
C LEU A 282 -5.44 12.28 -13.84
N GLY A 283 -5.76 11.59 -14.94
CA GLY A 283 -6.43 12.13 -16.12
C GLY A 283 -7.96 12.24 -16.00
N GLY A 284 -8.54 11.99 -14.82
CA GLY A 284 -9.98 12.07 -14.56
C GLY A 284 -10.81 10.94 -15.21
N ARG A 285 -10.18 9.84 -15.64
CA ARG A 285 -10.86 8.68 -16.22
C ARG A 285 -11.21 7.69 -15.12
N ARG A 286 -12.44 7.19 -15.12
CA ARG A 286 -12.82 6.09 -14.22
C ARG A 286 -11.99 4.85 -14.49
N LEU A 287 -11.59 4.17 -13.44
CA LEU A 287 -10.92 2.88 -13.52
C LEU A 287 -11.99 1.81 -13.71
N ASP A 288 -12.24 1.40 -14.97
CA ASP A 288 -13.25 0.40 -15.29
C ASP A 288 -12.59 -0.97 -15.46
N CYS A 289 -13.18 -1.99 -14.82
CA CYS A 289 -12.69 -3.36 -14.87
C CYS A 289 -12.79 -4.00 -16.27
N GLY A 290 -13.69 -3.51 -17.12
CA GLY A 290 -13.91 -4.00 -18.50
C GLY A 290 -12.71 -3.84 -19.43
N GLU A 291 -11.81 -2.89 -19.13
CA GLU A 291 -10.59 -2.62 -19.91
C GLU A 291 -9.33 -3.24 -19.29
N CYS A 292 -9.49 -4.01 -18.21
CA CYS A 292 -8.42 -4.67 -17.51
C CYS A 292 -7.95 -5.92 -18.29
N ASN A 293 -6.94 -5.79 -19.14
CA ASN A 293 -6.36 -6.91 -19.89
C ASN A 293 -5.59 -7.95 -19.02
N THR A 294 -5.50 -7.74 -17.70
CA THR A 294 -4.79 -8.65 -16.78
C THR A 294 -5.70 -9.78 -16.27
N CYS A 295 -7.01 -9.65 -16.47
CA CYS A 295 -7.99 -10.69 -16.14
C CYS A 295 -8.39 -11.54 -17.36
N LYS A 296 -7.77 -11.32 -18.52
CA LYS A 296 -7.98 -12.10 -19.74
C LYS A 296 -6.84 -13.08 -19.96
#